data_dcb5603b79960a2b5ba7bc9ad29d1b02
#
_entry.id   dcb5603b79960a2b5ba7bc9ad29d1b02
#
_cell.length_a   1.000
_cell.length_b   1.000
_cell.length_c   1.000
_cell.angle_alpha   90.00
_cell.angle_beta   90.00
_cell.angle_gamma   90.00
#
_symmetry.space_group_name_H-M   'P 1'
#
loop_
_entity.id
_entity.type
_entity.pdbx_description
1 polymer ?
#
loop_
_entity_poly.entity_id
_entity_poly.type
_entity_poly.pdbx_seq_one_letter_code
_entity_poly.pdbx_strand_id
1 'polypeptide(L)'
;MIQYITKPFKYFFKLEAASGLVLLFAAILALIISNGGLSEVYFSTLEKYIFLGVNNFGIKLSVLHWINDALMAIFFFFVTLEIKREFLQGELSNIKQALLPIIAAVGGMLVPALFYVFINFGDSETLNGWAIPSATDIAFSLGVLSLLGKRVPLSLKVFLTALAIIDDLGAIVIIALFYSGDLSIKYLSLSLIHI
;
A
#
# COMPACT_ATOMS: atom_id res chain seq x y z
N MET A 1 -26.88 26.25 7.88
CA MET A 1 -27.09 25.24 6.82
C MET A 1 -25.81 24.43 6.52
N ILE A 2 -24.64 25.04 6.35
CA ILE A 2 -23.36 24.37 6.09
C ILE A 2 -22.95 23.37 7.22
N GLN A 3 -23.23 23.69 8.47
CA GLN A 3 -22.91 22.81 9.62
C GLN A 3 -23.68 21.47 9.62
N TYR A 4 -24.86 21.41 9.03
CA TYR A 4 -25.63 20.16 8.96
C TYR A 4 -25.10 19.19 7.88
N ILE A 5 -24.52 19.72 6.82
CA ILE A 5 -23.92 18.93 5.73
C ILE A 5 -22.54 18.41 6.16
N THR A 6 -21.78 19.18 6.94
CA THR A 6 -20.42 18.80 7.37
C THR A 6 -20.38 17.79 8.51
N LYS A 7 -21.44 17.68 9.34
CA LYS A 7 -21.50 16.72 10.46
C LYS A 7 -21.40 15.26 10.03
N PRO A 8 -22.20 14.76 9.06
CA PRO A 8 -22.10 13.37 8.61
C PRO A 8 -20.74 13.08 7.96
N PHE A 9 -20.18 14.05 7.18
CA PHE A 9 -18.83 13.93 6.63
C PHE A 9 -17.75 13.82 7.71
N LYS A 10 -17.79 14.70 8.72
CA LYS A 10 -16.84 14.63 9.85
C LYS A 10 -16.98 13.34 10.65
N TYR A 11 -18.17 12.80 10.76
CA TYR A 11 -18.40 11.51 11.43
C TYR A 11 -17.88 10.36 10.58
N PHE A 12 -18.12 10.37 9.27
CA PHE A 12 -17.61 9.35 8.33
C PHE A 12 -16.08 9.27 8.36
N PHE A 13 -15.38 10.42 8.27
CA PHE A 13 -13.91 10.46 8.35
C PHE A 13 -13.34 10.14 9.74
N LYS A 14 -14.15 10.15 10.78
CA LYS A 14 -13.74 9.67 12.12
C LYS A 14 -13.84 8.15 12.28
N LEU A 15 -14.54 7.48 11.37
CA LEU A 15 -14.59 6.03 11.36
C LEU A 15 -13.26 5.49 10.81
N GLU A 16 -12.54 4.75 11.61
CA GLU A 16 -11.31 4.04 11.17
C GLU A 16 -11.57 3.14 9.95
N ALA A 17 -12.81 2.66 9.81
CA ALA A 17 -13.27 1.88 8.66
C ALA A 17 -13.47 2.67 7.36
N ALA A 18 -13.51 3.99 7.39
CA ALA A 18 -13.92 4.78 6.22
C ALA A 18 -12.94 4.64 5.05
N SER A 19 -11.64 4.65 5.33
CA SER A 19 -10.59 4.47 4.31
C SER A 19 -10.68 3.09 3.66
N GLY A 20 -10.80 2.02 4.45
CA GLY A 20 -10.93 0.66 3.95
C GLY A 20 -12.20 0.43 3.12
N LEU A 21 -13.34 1.04 3.53
CA LEU A 21 -14.58 0.97 2.76
C LEU A 21 -14.50 1.70 1.41
N VAL A 22 -13.87 2.87 1.39
CA VAL A 22 -13.64 3.63 0.13
C VAL A 22 -12.72 2.85 -0.79
N LEU A 23 -11.65 2.26 -0.26
CA LEU A 23 -10.72 1.42 -1.02
C LEU A 23 -11.41 0.19 -1.59
N LEU A 24 -12.18 -0.54 -0.77
CA LEU A 24 -12.95 -1.70 -1.22
C LEU A 24 -13.92 -1.34 -2.34
N PHE A 25 -14.67 -0.24 -2.18
CA PHE A 25 -15.58 0.26 -3.20
C PHE A 25 -14.86 0.61 -4.50
N ALA A 26 -13.73 1.32 -4.41
CA ALA A 26 -12.92 1.68 -5.56
C ALA A 26 -12.36 0.45 -6.29
N ALA A 27 -11.89 -0.57 -5.53
CA ALA A 27 -11.39 -1.81 -6.09
C ALA A 27 -12.48 -2.60 -6.83
N ILE A 28 -13.67 -2.75 -6.23
CA ILE A 28 -14.82 -3.41 -6.87
C ILE A 28 -15.22 -2.66 -8.14
N LEU A 29 -15.29 -1.34 -8.09
CA LEU A 29 -15.63 -0.51 -9.24
C LEU A 29 -14.59 -0.67 -10.36
N ALA A 30 -13.30 -0.65 -10.04
CA ALA A 30 -12.22 -0.86 -11.00
C ALA A 30 -12.31 -2.24 -11.65
N LEU A 31 -12.59 -3.30 -10.88
CA LEU A 31 -12.78 -4.66 -11.41
C LEU A 31 -13.98 -4.76 -12.35
N ILE A 32 -15.10 -4.13 -12.03
CA ILE A 32 -16.30 -4.12 -12.88
C ILE A 32 -16.00 -3.37 -14.19
N ILE A 33 -15.34 -2.23 -14.12
CA ILE A 33 -15.04 -1.41 -15.31
C ILE A 33 -14.00 -2.10 -16.19
N SER A 34 -12.92 -2.62 -15.61
CA SER A 34 -11.83 -3.24 -16.35
C SER A 34 -12.21 -4.56 -17.04
N ASN A 35 -13.20 -5.29 -16.52
CA ASN A 35 -13.67 -6.55 -17.09
C ASN A 35 -15.03 -6.41 -17.82
N GLY A 36 -15.63 -5.21 -17.81
CA GLY A 36 -16.93 -4.95 -18.44
C GLY A 36 -16.82 -4.29 -19.81
N GLY A 37 -17.96 -3.83 -20.30
CA GLY A 37 -18.04 -3.14 -21.62
C GLY A 37 -17.31 -1.80 -21.69
N LEU A 38 -16.81 -1.27 -20.57
CA LEU A 38 -16.03 -0.03 -20.49
C LEU A 38 -14.50 -0.29 -20.41
N SER A 39 -14.07 -1.53 -20.55
CA SER A 39 -12.65 -1.94 -20.45
C SER A 39 -11.75 -1.15 -21.37
N GLU A 40 -12.12 -1.01 -22.65
CA GLU A 40 -11.34 -0.25 -23.64
C GLU A 40 -11.19 1.23 -23.26
N VAL A 41 -12.27 1.86 -22.79
CA VAL A 41 -12.25 3.25 -22.32
C VAL A 41 -11.37 3.40 -21.08
N TYR A 42 -11.42 2.44 -20.16
CA TYR A 42 -10.62 2.43 -18.98
C TYR A 42 -9.12 2.38 -19.29
N PHE A 43 -8.68 1.38 -20.07
CA PHE A 43 -7.26 1.23 -20.41
C PHE A 43 -6.76 2.36 -21.30
N SER A 44 -7.53 2.78 -22.31
CA SER A 44 -7.16 3.93 -23.14
C SER A 44 -7.03 5.24 -22.36
N THR A 45 -7.79 5.38 -21.26
CA THR A 45 -7.67 6.54 -20.37
C THR A 45 -6.40 6.49 -19.55
N LEU A 46 -5.99 5.32 -19.05
CA LEU A 46 -4.74 5.14 -18.32
C LEU A 46 -3.49 5.41 -19.19
N GLU A 47 -3.59 5.18 -20.49
CA GLU A 47 -2.51 5.44 -21.46
C GLU A 47 -2.43 6.91 -21.92
N LYS A 48 -3.45 7.73 -21.63
CA LYS A 48 -3.43 9.16 -21.99
C LYS A 48 -2.31 9.90 -21.27
N TYR A 49 -1.58 10.73 -22.02
CA TYR A 49 -0.50 11.53 -21.49
C TYR A 49 -1.01 12.85 -20.90
N ILE A 50 -0.57 13.15 -19.67
CA ILE A 50 -0.79 14.43 -18.99
C ILE A 50 0.54 15.14 -18.90
N PHE A 51 0.56 16.41 -19.35
CA PHE A 51 1.71 17.29 -19.23
C PHE A 51 1.50 18.24 -18.05
N LEU A 52 2.44 18.21 -17.10
CA LEU A 52 2.51 19.16 -15.99
C LEU A 52 3.79 19.97 -16.15
N GLY A 53 3.64 21.25 -16.45
CA GLY A 53 4.79 22.14 -16.63
C GLY A 53 4.39 23.50 -17.17
N VAL A 54 5.42 24.38 -17.29
CA VAL A 54 5.28 25.73 -17.83
C VAL A 54 6.16 25.85 -19.07
N ASN A 55 5.60 26.31 -20.17
CA ASN A 55 6.25 26.36 -21.48
C ASN A 55 6.79 24.97 -21.91
N ASN A 56 8.10 24.86 -22.16
CA ASN A 56 8.77 23.60 -22.54
C ASN A 56 9.41 22.87 -21.34
N PHE A 57 9.29 23.42 -20.13
CA PHE A 57 9.78 22.80 -18.91
C PHE A 57 8.62 22.08 -18.21
N GLY A 58 8.65 20.74 -18.20
CA GLY A 58 7.60 19.96 -17.55
C GLY A 58 7.78 18.47 -17.75
N ILE A 59 6.96 17.71 -17.03
CA ILE A 59 6.93 16.26 -17.05
C ILE A 59 5.70 15.81 -17.83
N LYS A 60 5.89 14.99 -18.85
CA LYS A 60 4.83 14.39 -19.65
C LYS A 60 4.82 12.89 -19.40
N LEU A 61 3.85 12.43 -18.62
CA LEU A 61 3.68 11.02 -18.27
C LEU A 61 2.25 10.56 -18.59
N SER A 62 2.05 9.27 -18.81
CA SER A 62 0.70 8.72 -18.90
C SER A 62 0.01 8.77 -17.54
N VAL A 63 -1.32 8.71 -17.52
CA VAL A 63 -2.10 8.64 -16.28
C VAL A 63 -1.62 7.48 -15.41
N LEU A 64 -1.35 6.34 -16.02
CA LEU A 64 -0.82 5.16 -15.33
C LEU A 64 0.52 5.47 -14.61
N HIS A 65 1.46 6.13 -15.28
CA HIS A 65 2.73 6.53 -14.67
C HIS A 65 2.56 7.60 -13.58
N TRP A 66 1.62 8.54 -13.75
CA TRP A 66 1.30 9.49 -12.68
C TRP A 66 0.79 8.79 -11.42
N ILE A 67 -0.02 7.75 -11.57
CA ILE A 67 -0.50 6.95 -10.44
C ILE A 67 0.65 6.14 -9.84
N ASN A 68 1.38 5.39 -10.66
CA ASN A 68 2.39 4.45 -10.18
C ASN A 68 3.66 5.14 -9.63
N ASP A 69 4.04 6.29 -10.17
CA ASP A 69 5.28 6.95 -9.76
C ASP A 69 5.01 8.09 -8.78
N ALA A 70 4.11 9.04 -9.13
CA ALA A 70 3.90 10.22 -8.31
C ALA A 70 3.05 9.92 -7.05
N LEU A 71 1.90 9.24 -7.21
CA LEU A 71 1.06 8.91 -6.05
C LEU A 71 1.71 7.86 -5.15
N MET A 72 2.40 6.88 -5.73
CA MET A 72 3.14 5.89 -4.96
C MET A 72 4.31 6.51 -4.17
N ALA A 73 5.00 7.51 -4.74
CA ALA A 73 6.03 8.25 -3.99
C ALA A 73 5.45 8.94 -2.75
N ILE A 74 4.27 9.55 -2.87
CA ILE A 74 3.57 10.16 -1.73
C ILE A 74 3.15 9.09 -0.72
N PHE A 75 2.63 7.96 -1.18
CA PHE A 75 2.26 6.84 -0.33
C PHE A 75 3.46 6.33 0.48
N PHE A 76 4.59 6.04 -0.17
CA PHE A 76 5.80 5.58 0.53
C PHE A 76 6.36 6.62 1.49
N PHE A 77 6.24 7.90 1.18
CA PHE A 77 6.59 8.96 2.12
C PHE A 77 5.77 8.89 3.41
N PHE A 78 4.44 8.75 3.29
CA PHE A 78 3.57 8.60 4.46
C PHE A 78 3.84 7.32 5.24
N VAL A 79 4.03 6.18 4.56
CA VAL A 79 4.36 4.90 5.20
C VAL A 79 5.69 5.01 5.97
N THR A 80 6.70 5.66 5.40
CA THR A 80 8.00 5.87 6.07
C THR A 80 7.85 6.72 7.34
N LEU A 81 7.03 7.78 7.30
CA LEU A 81 6.73 8.57 8.50
C LEU A 81 5.98 7.76 9.56
N GLU A 82 5.05 6.91 9.18
CA GLU A 82 4.32 6.01 10.08
C GLU A 82 5.28 5.00 10.74
N ILE A 83 6.14 4.35 9.94
CA ILE A 83 7.18 3.44 10.43
C ILE A 83 8.08 4.15 11.45
N LYS A 84 8.57 5.35 11.11
CA LYS A 84 9.41 6.16 12.02
C LYS A 84 8.70 6.47 13.34
N ARG A 85 7.41 6.82 13.30
CA ARG A 85 6.60 7.07 14.49
C ARG A 85 6.50 5.81 15.35
N GLU A 86 6.21 4.66 14.77
CA GLU A 86 6.08 3.39 15.48
C GLU A 86 7.40 2.93 16.12
N PHE A 87 8.53 3.14 15.45
CA PHE A 87 9.84 2.84 16.04
C PHE A 87 10.20 3.76 17.22
N LEU A 88 9.81 5.03 17.17
CA LEU A 88 10.19 6.00 18.20
C LEU A 88 9.22 6.03 19.40
N GLN A 89 7.93 5.84 19.16
CA GLN A 89 6.86 6.08 20.16
C GLN A 89 5.79 4.99 20.21
N GLY A 90 5.81 4.01 19.30
CA GLY A 90 4.79 2.97 19.18
C GLY A 90 5.21 1.61 19.72
N GLU A 91 4.48 0.59 19.33
CA GLU A 91 4.66 -0.81 19.77
C GLU A 91 6.00 -1.40 19.31
N LEU A 92 6.58 -0.90 18.20
CA LEU A 92 7.87 -1.34 17.70
C LEU A 92 9.06 -0.75 18.49
N SER A 93 8.84 0.19 19.40
CA SER A 93 9.87 0.76 20.26
C SER A 93 10.43 -0.25 21.27
N ASN A 94 9.67 -1.30 21.59
CA ASN A 94 10.08 -2.37 22.50
C ASN A 94 10.21 -3.69 21.74
N ILE A 95 11.45 -4.17 21.61
CA ILE A 95 11.78 -5.43 20.90
C ILE A 95 10.94 -6.64 21.40
N LYS A 96 10.64 -6.72 22.70
CA LYS A 96 9.85 -7.86 23.22
C LYS A 96 8.40 -7.84 22.74
N GLN A 97 7.83 -6.64 22.54
CA GLN A 97 6.46 -6.48 22.04
C GLN A 97 6.43 -6.62 20.51
N ALA A 98 7.46 -6.15 19.82
CA ALA A 98 7.61 -6.22 18.38
C ALA A 98 7.90 -7.64 17.86
N LEU A 99 8.46 -8.53 18.68
CA LEU A 99 8.92 -9.86 18.24
C LEU A 99 7.79 -10.71 17.63
N LEU A 100 6.62 -10.73 18.24
CA LEU A 100 5.48 -11.50 17.76
C LEU A 100 4.95 -10.97 16.42
N PRO A 101 4.68 -9.66 16.25
CA PRO A 101 4.35 -9.09 14.95
C PRO A 101 5.41 -9.34 13.86
N ILE A 102 6.71 -9.25 14.21
CA ILE A 102 7.81 -9.49 13.25
C ILE A 102 7.78 -10.94 12.74
N ILE A 103 7.69 -11.92 13.63
CA ILE A 103 7.63 -13.33 13.24
C ILE A 103 6.38 -13.61 12.41
N ALA A 104 5.24 -13.04 12.80
CA ALA A 104 3.99 -13.20 12.08
C ALA A 104 4.05 -12.56 10.67
N ALA A 105 4.65 -11.37 10.53
CA ALA A 105 4.84 -10.69 9.25
C ALA A 105 5.77 -11.49 8.32
N VAL A 106 6.93 -11.94 8.84
CA VAL A 106 7.84 -12.79 8.05
C VAL A 106 7.14 -14.07 7.59
N GLY A 107 6.36 -14.72 8.46
CA GLY A 107 5.56 -15.89 8.07
C GLY A 107 4.47 -15.55 7.06
N GLY A 108 3.78 -14.42 7.25
CA GLY A 108 2.74 -13.91 6.35
C GLY A 108 3.24 -13.57 4.95
N MET A 109 4.48 -13.09 4.82
CA MET A 109 5.13 -12.86 3.53
C MET A 109 5.67 -14.13 2.89
N LEU A 110 6.40 -14.95 3.65
CA LEU A 110 7.10 -16.14 3.13
C LEU A 110 6.14 -17.24 2.68
N VAL A 111 5.10 -17.52 3.47
CA VAL A 111 4.20 -18.65 3.18
C VAL A 111 3.45 -18.47 1.86
N PRO A 112 2.77 -17.33 1.59
CA PRO A 112 2.13 -17.12 0.29
C PRO A 112 3.12 -17.08 -0.86
N ALA A 113 4.31 -16.49 -0.67
CA ALA A 113 5.37 -16.47 -1.68
C ALA A 113 5.81 -17.89 -2.07
N LEU A 114 6.05 -18.78 -1.07
CA LEU A 114 6.42 -20.16 -1.31
C LEU A 114 5.31 -20.93 -2.03
N PHE A 115 4.05 -20.76 -1.64
CA PHE A 115 2.92 -21.37 -2.35
C PHE A 115 2.84 -20.89 -3.80
N TYR A 116 3.04 -19.59 -4.04
CA TYR A 116 3.04 -19.03 -5.38
C TYR A 116 4.16 -19.63 -6.24
N VAL A 117 5.38 -19.68 -5.72
CA VAL A 117 6.53 -20.28 -6.42
C VAL A 117 6.29 -21.77 -6.69
N PHE A 118 5.72 -22.49 -5.72
CA PHE A 118 5.45 -23.92 -5.90
C PHE A 118 4.40 -24.19 -6.98
N ILE A 119 3.34 -23.39 -7.06
CA ILE A 119 2.27 -23.56 -8.06
C ILE A 119 2.77 -23.17 -9.46
N ASN A 120 3.58 -22.11 -9.56
CA ASN A 120 4.07 -21.57 -10.83
C ASN A 120 5.47 -22.10 -11.20
N PHE A 121 5.92 -23.16 -10.56
CA PHE A 121 7.24 -23.74 -10.80
C PHE A 121 7.35 -24.25 -12.23
N GLY A 122 8.28 -23.70 -13.00
CA GLY A 122 8.53 -24.06 -14.41
C GLY A 122 8.02 -23.03 -15.43
N ASP A 123 7.28 -22.01 -15.02
CA ASP A 123 6.87 -20.89 -15.87
C ASP A 123 7.61 -19.61 -15.44
N SER A 124 8.60 -19.20 -16.22
CA SER A 124 9.46 -18.05 -15.92
C SER A 124 8.72 -16.70 -15.97
N GLU A 125 7.64 -16.58 -16.74
CA GLU A 125 6.87 -15.33 -16.83
C GLU A 125 6.05 -15.12 -15.57
N THR A 126 5.30 -16.12 -15.17
CA THR A 126 4.47 -16.05 -13.95
C THR A 126 5.31 -16.04 -12.69
N LEU A 127 6.47 -16.72 -12.67
CA LEU A 127 7.35 -16.79 -11.51
C LEU A 127 7.82 -15.40 -11.03
N ASN A 128 7.95 -14.43 -11.92
CA ASN A 128 8.32 -13.06 -11.56
C ASN A 128 7.31 -12.37 -10.61
N GLY A 129 6.08 -12.88 -10.54
CA GLY A 129 5.03 -12.36 -9.66
C GLY A 129 5.05 -12.91 -8.22
N TRP A 130 6.10 -13.62 -7.80
CA TRP A 130 6.16 -14.35 -6.51
C TRP A 130 5.90 -13.48 -5.27
N ALA A 131 6.22 -12.19 -5.33
CA ALA A 131 6.03 -11.27 -4.22
C ALA A 131 4.62 -10.64 -4.17
N ILE A 132 3.81 -10.74 -5.24
CA ILE A 132 2.47 -10.14 -5.28
C ILE A 132 1.58 -10.63 -4.12
N PRO A 133 1.45 -11.95 -3.83
CA PRO A 133 0.61 -12.43 -2.75
C PRO A 133 1.19 -12.17 -1.35
N SER A 134 2.40 -11.66 -1.24
CA SER A 134 3.04 -11.31 0.04
C SER A 134 2.71 -9.89 0.51
N ALA A 135 2.17 -9.04 -0.37
CA ALA A 135 1.82 -7.68 -0.01
C ALA A 135 0.49 -7.63 0.75
N THR A 136 0.48 -6.96 1.90
CA THR A 136 -0.70 -6.78 2.76
C THR A 136 -1.17 -5.33 2.71
N ASP A 137 -2.48 -5.10 2.59
CA ASP A 137 -3.06 -3.76 2.68
C ASP A 137 -3.58 -3.49 4.10
N ILE A 138 -2.90 -2.58 4.81
CA ILE A 138 -3.25 -2.18 6.18
C ILE A 138 -4.61 -1.51 6.25
N ALA A 139 -4.93 -0.63 5.29
CA ALA A 139 -6.20 0.12 5.28
C ALA A 139 -7.38 -0.81 5.05
N PHE A 140 -7.22 -1.79 4.15
CA PHE A 140 -8.22 -2.82 3.90
C PHE A 140 -8.42 -3.70 5.13
N SER A 141 -7.35 -4.21 5.73
CA SER A 141 -7.38 -5.10 6.89
C SER A 141 -8.02 -4.42 8.10
N LEU A 142 -7.64 -3.18 8.41
CA LEU A 142 -8.25 -2.39 9.48
C LEU A 142 -9.70 -2.01 9.15
N GLY A 143 -10.02 -1.74 7.89
CA GLY A 143 -11.38 -1.50 7.42
C GLY A 143 -12.30 -2.68 7.73
N VAL A 144 -11.90 -3.89 7.33
CA VAL A 144 -12.65 -5.13 7.63
C VAL A 144 -12.76 -5.36 9.13
N LEU A 145 -11.67 -5.16 9.87
CA LEU A 145 -11.66 -5.34 11.32
C LEU A 145 -12.60 -4.34 12.03
N SER A 146 -12.68 -3.12 11.50
CA SER A 146 -13.57 -2.06 12.03
C SER A 146 -15.05 -2.38 11.83
N LEU A 147 -15.42 -3.13 10.80
CA LEU A 147 -16.80 -3.60 10.58
C LEU A 147 -17.27 -4.53 11.71
N LEU A 148 -16.34 -5.24 12.35
CA LEU A 148 -16.63 -6.09 13.52
C LEU A 148 -16.83 -5.27 14.80
N GLY A 149 -16.48 -3.98 14.79
CA GLY A 149 -16.74 -2.99 15.83
C GLY A 149 -16.16 -3.35 17.19
N LYS A 150 -17.00 -3.26 18.23
CA LYS A 150 -16.61 -3.50 19.64
C LYS A 150 -16.31 -4.97 19.97
N ARG A 151 -16.58 -5.91 19.07
CA ARG A 151 -16.28 -7.33 19.27
C ARG A 151 -14.78 -7.64 19.19
N VAL A 152 -14.01 -6.74 18.60
CA VAL A 152 -12.56 -6.91 18.43
C VAL A 152 -11.83 -6.28 19.61
N PRO A 153 -11.02 -7.04 20.36
CA PRO A 153 -10.17 -6.52 21.41
C PRO A 153 -9.16 -5.49 20.88
N LEU A 154 -8.86 -4.47 21.67
CA LEU A 154 -7.88 -3.43 21.29
C LEU A 154 -6.50 -4.03 21.00
N SER A 155 -6.08 -5.02 21.78
CA SER A 155 -4.80 -5.72 21.59
C SER A 155 -4.66 -6.37 20.22
N LEU A 156 -5.77 -6.88 19.65
CA LEU A 156 -5.74 -7.45 18.31
C LEU A 156 -5.60 -6.36 17.23
N LYS A 157 -6.22 -5.21 17.41
CA LYS A 157 -6.05 -4.06 16.50
C LYS A 157 -4.60 -3.58 16.50
N VAL A 158 -4.04 -3.39 17.70
CA VAL A 158 -2.63 -2.98 17.87
C VAL A 158 -1.68 -3.99 17.24
N PHE A 159 -1.89 -5.29 17.48
CA PHE A 159 -1.11 -6.35 16.86
C PHE A 159 -1.19 -6.31 15.33
N LEU A 160 -2.39 -6.18 14.77
CA LEU A 160 -2.59 -6.12 13.32
C LEU A 160 -1.93 -4.88 12.71
N THR A 161 -2.01 -3.72 13.38
CA THR A 161 -1.33 -2.50 12.94
C THR A 161 0.19 -2.69 12.92
N ALA A 162 0.77 -3.22 13.98
CA ALA A 162 2.21 -3.48 14.06
C ALA A 162 2.66 -4.49 12.99
N LEU A 163 1.88 -5.57 12.79
CA LEU A 163 2.14 -6.56 11.76
C LEU A 163 2.15 -5.93 10.37
N ALA A 164 1.11 -5.16 10.03
CA ALA A 164 0.98 -4.58 8.72
C ALA A 164 2.06 -3.52 8.41
N ILE A 165 2.52 -2.75 9.42
CA ILE A 165 3.65 -1.82 9.26
C ILE A 165 4.95 -2.59 8.95
N ILE A 166 5.16 -3.76 9.55
CA ILE A 166 6.32 -4.60 9.27
C ILE A 166 6.22 -5.24 7.88
N ASP A 167 5.03 -5.67 7.48
CA ASP A 167 4.75 -6.18 6.13
C ASP A 167 5.02 -5.12 5.06
N ASP A 168 4.57 -3.88 5.27
CA ASP A 168 4.84 -2.75 4.36
C ASP A 168 6.35 -2.50 4.24
N LEU A 169 7.08 -2.51 5.36
CA LEU A 169 8.54 -2.39 5.34
C LEU A 169 9.17 -3.56 4.55
N GLY A 170 8.70 -4.78 4.78
CA GLY A 170 9.15 -5.96 4.06
C GLY A 170 8.88 -5.87 2.56
N ALA A 171 7.70 -5.41 2.17
CA ALA A 171 7.33 -5.19 0.78
C ALA A 171 8.23 -4.14 0.11
N ILE A 172 8.53 -3.02 0.78
CA ILE A 172 9.47 -2.01 0.29
C ILE A 172 10.86 -2.62 0.04
N VAL A 173 11.36 -3.41 0.98
CA VAL A 173 12.67 -4.08 0.84
C VAL A 173 12.65 -5.07 -0.33
N ILE A 174 11.60 -5.87 -0.48
CA ILE A 174 11.44 -6.82 -1.59
C ILE A 174 11.41 -6.07 -2.92
N ILE A 175 10.63 -5.00 -3.04
CA ILE A 175 10.55 -4.19 -4.26
C ILE A 175 11.93 -3.61 -4.59
N ALA A 176 12.61 -3.06 -3.60
CA ALA A 176 13.93 -2.45 -3.80
C ALA A 176 14.99 -3.46 -4.25
N LEU A 177 14.96 -4.70 -3.76
CA LEU A 177 15.97 -5.70 -4.07
C LEU A 177 15.68 -6.52 -5.34
N PHE A 178 14.41 -6.78 -5.64
CA PHE A 178 14.03 -7.73 -6.69
C PHE A 178 13.29 -7.10 -7.88
N TYR A 179 12.64 -5.97 -7.69
CA TYR A 179 11.77 -5.34 -8.71
C TYR A 179 12.23 -3.96 -9.16
N SER A 180 13.19 -3.34 -8.47
CA SER A 180 13.79 -2.11 -8.97
C SER A 180 14.82 -2.46 -10.06
N GLY A 181 14.73 -1.75 -11.18
CA GLY A 181 15.75 -1.79 -12.20
C GLY A 181 17.11 -1.26 -11.71
N ASP A 182 17.90 -0.62 -12.56
CA ASP A 182 19.20 -0.06 -12.17
C ASP A 182 19.10 0.93 -11.00
N LEU A 183 19.32 0.42 -9.78
CA LEU A 183 19.41 1.23 -8.57
C LEU A 183 20.63 2.17 -8.66
N SER A 184 20.39 3.45 -8.85
CA SER A 184 21.45 4.43 -8.77
C SER A 184 21.81 4.68 -7.29
N ILE A 185 22.90 4.07 -6.83
CA ILE A 185 23.45 4.25 -5.48
C ILE A 185 23.64 5.72 -5.14
N LYS A 186 23.95 6.55 -6.14
CA LYS A 186 24.13 8.00 -5.97
C LYS A 186 22.82 8.68 -5.51
N TYR A 187 21.70 8.38 -6.13
CA TYR A 187 20.41 8.98 -5.74
C TYR A 187 19.88 8.38 -4.45
N LEU A 188 20.12 7.09 -4.19
CA LEU A 188 19.78 6.45 -2.94
C LEU A 188 20.53 7.06 -1.76
N SER A 189 21.84 7.29 -1.91
CA SER A 189 22.65 7.95 -0.86
C SER A 189 22.22 9.39 -0.60
N LEU A 190 21.87 10.15 -1.65
CA LEU A 190 21.34 11.51 -1.49
C LEU A 190 19.99 11.52 -0.77
N SER A 191 19.13 10.54 -1.04
CA SER A 191 17.84 10.38 -0.34
C SER A 191 18.04 10.06 1.14
N LEU A 192 18.96 9.15 1.47
CA LEU A 192 19.30 8.78 2.85
C LEU A 192 19.91 9.93 3.67
N ILE A 193 20.65 10.85 3.04
CA ILE A 193 21.22 12.02 3.71
C ILE A 193 20.14 13.07 4.01
N HIS A 194 19.02 13.04 3.28
CA HIS A 194 17.93 14.02 3.41
C HIS A 194 16.86 13.64 4.45
N ILE A 195 16.89 12.39 4.97
CA ILE A 195 16.01 11.87 6.02
C ILE A 195 16.66 12.02 7.38
#